data_07d815d94b80a96f1720691b4c786a23
#
_entry.id   07d815d94b80a96f1720691b4c786a23
#
_cell.length_a   1.000
_cell.length_b   1.000
_cell.length_c   1.000
_cell.angle_alpha   90.00
_cell.angle_beta   90.00
_cell.angle_gamma   90.00
#
_symmetry.space_group_name_H-M   'P 1'
#
loop_
_entity.id
_entity.type
_entity.pdbx_description
1 polymer ?
#
loop_
_entity_poly.entity_id
_entity_poly.type
_entity_poly.pdbx_seq_one_letter_code
_entity_poly.pdbx_strand_id
1 'polypeptide(L)'
;MIKSKLRPVVVPQLEHSRLSGTLASLWGNPDFDPPAIDRQSFIAGVSFHDRGYGPLDPFNLLEIPAATWFEITRRGFYAPCSDPVADLVTKLHLKRLVGKHALAAEMDQVIQAQFRDHGFSPEQFERLDRITDLCDRIALKFCLEESATGNVVVYPEDSSPGETKVSFTLQNGTIGVEPWPFSVEKYSTFVIGYAQAGYPETLDPVILPVELVRAPDSGGHLR
;
A
#
# COMPACT_ATOMS: atom_id res chain seq x y z
N MET A 1 -8.95 -11.63 -4.95
CA MET A 1 -7.87 -11.49 -5.96
C MET A 1 -8.01 -10.19 -6.74
N ILE A 2 -6.92 -9.72 -7.28
CA ILE A 2 -6.87 -8.56 -8.18
C ILE A 2 -6.69 -9.09 -9.60
N LYS A 3 -7.67 -8.80 -10.45
CA LYS A 3 -7.64 -9.23 -11.86
C LYS A 3 -6.93 -8.15 -12.68
N SER A 4 -5.83 -8.52 -13.35
CA SER A 4 -5.15 -7.61 -14.28
C SER A 4 -6.06 -7.26 -15.46
N LYS A 5 -5.98 -6.01 -15.93
CA LYS A 5 -6.79 -5.51 -17.05
C LYS A 5 -6.22 -5.87 -18.41
N LEU A 6 -4.91 -6.02 -18.52
CA LEU A 6 -4.22 -6.23 -19.79
C LEU A 6 -3.63 -7.64 -19.93
N ARG A 7 -3.19 -8.25 -18.81
CA ARG A 7 -2.61 -9.59 -18.81
C ARG A 7 -3.67 -10.62 -18.39
N PRO A 8 -3.66 -11.85 -18.92
CA PRO A 8 -4.54 -12.92 -18.49
C PRO A 8 -4.08 -13.51 -17.13
N VAL A 9 -3.88 -12.64 -16.12
CA VAL A 9 -3.32 -12.97 -14.81
C VAL A 9 -4.20 -12.42 -13.71
N VAL A 10 -4.31 -13.16 -12.62
CA VAL A 10 -4.87 -12.74 -11.35
C VAL A 10 -3.76 -12.67 -10.31
N VAL A 11 -3.80 -11.70 -9.43
CA VAL A 11 -2.83 -11.52 -8.34
C VAL A 11 -3.56 -11.66 -7.00
N PRO A 12 -3.11 -12.55 -6.09
CA PRO A 12 -3.64 -12.65 -4.74
C PRO A 12 -3.42 -11.35 -3.95
N GLN A 13 -4.34 -11.06 -3.02
CA GLN A 13 -4.21 -9.91 -2.12
C GLN A 13 -2.91 -9.95 -1.30
N LEU A 14 -2.47 -11.15 -0.92
CA LEU A 14 -1.21 -11.31 -0.20
C LEU A 14 0.01 -10.82 -1.01
N GLU A 15 0.04 -11.06 -2.31
CA GLU A 15 1.15 -10.62 -3.17
C GLU A 15 1.14 -9.10 -3.40
N HIS A 16 -0.03 -8.50 -3.53
CA HIS A 16 -0.19 -7.05 -3.53
C HIS A 16 0.35 -6.45 -2.22
N SER A 17 -0.10 -6.97 -1.08
CA SER A 17 0.33 -6.49 0.24
C SER A 17 1.83 -6.71 0.47
N ARG A 18 2.40 -7.84 0.00
CA ARG A 18 3.83 -8.12 0.05
C ARG A 18 4.63 -7.08 -0.76
N LEU A 19 4.18 -6.72 -1.96
CA LEU A 19 4.83 -5.67 -2.74
C LEU A 19 4.76 -4.32 -2.02
N SER A 20 3.62 -3.96 -1.43
CA SER A 20 3.48 -2.74 -0.63
C SER A 20 4.46 -2.71 0.54
N GLY A 21 4.58 -3.80 1.30
CA GLY A 21 5.56 -3.93 2.40
C GLY A 21 7.01 -3.87 1.91
N THR A 22 7.30 -4.43 0.72
CA THR A 22 8.62 -4.31 0.10
C THR A 22 8.96 -2.85 -0.19
N LEU A 23 8.04 -2.08 -0.79
CA LEU A 23 8.23 -0.65 -1.05
C LEU A 23 8.44 0.12 0.25
N ALA A 24 7.65 -0.14 1.29
CA ALA A 24 7.81 0.48 2.61
C ALA A 24 9.18 0.16 3.24
N SER A 25 9.72 -1.03 3.01
CA SER A 25 11.05 -1.42 3.50
C SER A 25 12.20 -0.66 2.86
N LEU A 26 11.97 -0.08 1.69
CA LEU A 26 12.96 0.72 0.97
C LEU A 26 12.88 2.21 1.32
N TRP A 27 11.85 2.66 2.02
CA TRP A 27 11.65 4.08 2.35
C TRP A 27 12.79 4.65 3.17
N GLY A 28 13.22 5.87 2.84
CA GLY A 28 14.20 6.67 3.56
C GLY A 28 15.45 6.95 2.74
N ASN A 29 15.83 8.22 2.67
CA ASN A 29 17.07 8.73 2.08
C ASN A 29 17.33 10.14 2.66
N PRO A 30 18.37 10.91 2.19
CA PRO A 30 18.64 12.24 2.73
C PRO A 30 17.53 13.29 2.56
N ASP A 31 16.59 13.07 1.62
CA ASP A 31 15.48 13.99 1.33
C ASP A 31 14.16 13.50 1.96
N PHE A 32 14.12 12.26 2.44
CA PHE A 32 12.95 11.62 3.04
C PHE A 32 13.38 10.82 4.26
N ASP A 33 13.07 11.30 5.45
CA ASP A 33 13.42 10.61 6.68
C ASP A 33 12.84 9.18 6.75
N PRO A 34 13.60 8.21 7.26
CA PRO A 34 13.03 6.91 7.61
C PRO A 34 11.97 7.07 8.71
N PRO A 35 10.99 6.17 8.81
CA PRO A 35 10.03 6.18 9.92
C PRO A 35 10.73 6.19 11.30
N ALA A 36 10.38 7.14 12.17
CA ALA A 36 10.95 7.28 13.52
C ALA A 36 10.24 6.38 14.54
N ILE A 37 9.78 5.21 14.11
CA ILE A 37 9.19 4.13 14.93
C ILE A 37 9.94 2.84 14.68
N ASP A 38 9.54 1.76 15.36
CA ASP A 38 10.09 0.44 15.03
C ASP A 38 9.82 0.09 13.57
N ARG A 39 10.90 0.03 12.80
CA ARG A 39 10.86 -0.19 11.34
C ARG A 39 10.23 -1.54 10.98
N GLN A 40 10.49 -2.58 11.77
CA GLN A 40 9.94 -3.91 11.48
C GLN A 40 8.44 -3.93 11.68
N SER A 41 7.95 -3.32 12.75
CA SER A 41 6.53 -3.17 13.02
C SER A 41 5.82 -2.34 11.94
N PHE A 42 6.45 -1.26 11.46
CA PHE A 42 5.91 -0.48 10.34
C PHE A 42 5.80 -1.31 9.06
N ILE A 43 6.88 -1.99 8.66
CA ILE A 43 6.90 -2.85 7.47
C ILE A 43 5.85 -3.96 7.59
N ALA A 44 5.73 -4.57 8.79
CA ALA A 44 4.70 -5.59 9.04
C ALA A 44 3.29 -5.00 8.87
N GLY A 45 3.00 -3.81 9.41
CA GLY A 45 1.73 -3.13 9.25
C GLY A 45 1.38 -2.87 7.80
N VAL A 46 2.35 -2.39 7.00
CA VAL A 46 2.15 -2.18 5.56
C VAL A 46 2.00 -3.52 4.82
N SER A 47 2.73 -4.57 5.20
CA SER A 47 2.61 -5.91 4.58
C SER A 47 1.28 -6.58 4.86
N PHE A 48 0.57 -6.16 5.90
CA PHE A 48 -0.74 -6.69 6.30
C PHE A 48 -1.86 -5.66 6.22
N HIS A 49 -1.64 -4.55 5.49
CA HIS A 49 -2.61 -3.45 5.43
C HIS A 49 -4.01 -3.90 4.98
N ASP A 50 -4.08 -4.90 4.11
CA ASP A 50 -5.31 -5.53 3.61
C ASP A 50 -5.73 -6.77 4.39
N ARG A 51 -5.34 -6.90 5.67
CA ARG A 51 -5.79 -8.02 6.49
C ARG A 51 -7.31 -8.10 6.51
N GLY A 52 -7.85 -9.29 6.33
CA GLY A 52 -9.28 -9.52 6.18
C GLY A 52 -9.71 -9.82 4.75
N TYR A 53 -8.94 -9.42 3.74
CA TYR A 53 -9.29 -9.65 2.33
C TYR A 53 -8.84 -11.01 1.77
N GLY A 54 -7.96 -11.76 2.45
CA GLY A 54 -7.51 -13.07 2.00
C GLY A 54 -8.65 -14.05 1.62
N PRO A 55 -9.76 -14.16 2.39
CA PRO A 55 -10.90 -14.98 2.02
C PRO A 55 -11.60 -14.58 0.71
N LEU A 56 -11.27 -13.38 0.18
CA LEU A 56 -11.82 -12.89 -1.09
C LEU A 56 -11.01 -13.30 -2.32
N ASP A 57 -9.86 -13.95 -2.15
CA ASP A 57 -9.01 -14.33 -3.28
C ASP A 57 -9.70 -15.21 -4.33
N PRO A 58 -10.73 -16.02 -4.04
CA PRO A 58 -11.54 -16.66 -5.08
C PRO A 58 -12.39 -15.69 -5.92
N PHE A 59 -12.59 -14.45 -5.47
CA PHE A 59 -13.47 -13.47 -6.11
C PHE A 59 -12.68 -12.28 -6.64
N ASN A 60 -13.13 -11.69 -7.75
CA ASN A 60 -12.58 -10.43 -8.20
C ASN A 60 -12.95 -9.29 -7.23
N LEU A 61 -11.94 -8.64 -6.65
CA LEU A 61 -12.12 -7.57 -5.66
C LEU A 61 -13.03 -6.44 -6.16
N LEU A 62 -12.96 -6.12 -7.45
CA LEU A 62 -13.74 -5.02 -8.05
C LEU A 62 -15.23 -5.38 -8.26
N GLU A 63 -15.60 -6.65 -8.12
CA GLU A 63 -16.96 -7.14 -8.32
C GLU A 63 -17.68 -7.45 -7.00
N ILE A 64 -17.02 -7.26 -5.86
CA ILE A 64 -17.59 -7.53 -4.55
C ILE A 64 -18.63 -6.46 -4.21
N PRO A 65 -19.85 -6.85 -3.75
CA PRO A 65 -20.86 -5.89 -3.32
C PRO A 65 -20.34 -4.99 -2.19
N ALA A 66 -20.66 -3.71 -2.24
CA ALA A 66 -20.16 -2.72 -1.27
C ALA A 66 -20.44 -3.12 0.19
N ALA A 67 -21.63 -3.66 0.50
CA ALA A 67 -21.97 -4.11 1.84
C ALA A 67 -21.05 -5.24 2.33
N THR A 68 -20.73 -6.20 1.47
CA THR A 68 -19.78 -7.29 1.76
C THR A 68 -18.39 -6.74 1.97
N TRP A 69 -17.97 -5.79 1.12
CA TRP A 69 -16.67 -5.13 1.23
C TRP A 69 -16.52 -4.40 2.57
N PHE A 70 -17.52 -3.61 3.00
CA PHE A 70 -17.50 -2.91 4.29
C PHE A 70 -17.44 -3.88 5.47
N GLU A 71 -18.20 -4.97 5.44
CA GLU A 71 -18.18 -5.99 6.50
C GLU A 71 -16.80 -6.67 6.63
N ILE A 72 -16.17 -6.98 5.51
CA ILE A 72 -14.83 -7.59 5.50
C ILE A 72 -13.78 -6.60 5.99
N THR A 73 -13.84 -5.34 5.54
CA THR A 73 -12.99 -4.26 6.05
C THR A 73 -13.14 -4.11 7.56
N ARG A 74 -14.38 -4.14 8.07
CA ARG A 74 -14.66 -4.10 9.49
C ARG A 74 -14.04 -5.27 10.24
N ARG A 75 -14.19 -6.50 9.74
CA ARG A 75 -13.58 -7.70 10.34
C ARG A 75 -12.05 -7.60 10.36
N GLY A 76 -11.44 -7.15 9.27
CA GLY A 76 -10.01 -6.89 9.20
C GLY A 76 -9.55 -5.86 10.24
N PHE A 77 -10.31 -4.78 10.40
CA PHE A 77 -10.01 -3.74 11.37
C PHE A 77 -10.00 -4.25 12.82
N TYR A 78 -10.95 -5.11 13.19
CA TYR A 78 -11.05 -5.71 14.53
C TYR A 78 -10.27 -7.01 14.70
N ALA A 79 -9.61 -7.51 13.67
CA ALA A 79 -8.78 -8.71 13.78
C ALA A 79 -7.64 -8.48 14.80
N PRO A 80 -7.38 -9.43 15.71
CA PRO A 80 -6.36 -9.27 16.74
C PRO A 80 -4.96 -9.17 16.12
N CYS A 81 -4.15 -8.26 16.67
CA CYS A 81 -2.75 -8.10 16.35
C CYS A 81 -1.99 -7.82 17.64
N SER A 82 -0.90 -8.55 17.88
CA SER A 82 -0.10 -8.40 19.10
C SER A 82 0.90 -7.23 19.03
N ASP A 83 1.19 -6.73 17.84
CA ASP A 83 2.07 -5.58 17.63
C ASP A 83 1.22 -4.31 17.49
N PRO A 84 1.26 -3.39 18.47
CA PRO A 84 0.41 -2.21 18.46
C PRO A 84 0.75 -1.21 17.35
N VAL A 85 2.02 -1.16 16.91
CA VAL A 85 2.44 -0.29 15.80
C VAL A 85 1.91 -0.84 14.48
N ALA A 86 2.14 -2.13 14.19
CA ALA A 86 1.63 -2.78 12.99
C ALA A 86 0.11 -2.74 12.92
N ASP A 87 -0.57 -2.93 14.07
CA ASP A 87 -2.02 -2.85 14.17
C ASP A 87 -2.54 -1.46 13.80
N LEU A 88 -1.91 -0.41 14.34
CA LEU A 88 -2.35 0.97 14.10
C LEU A 88 -2.10 1.40 12.65
N VAL A 89 -0.95 1.03 12.04
CA VAL A 89 -0.67 1.26 10.61
C VAL A 89 -1.77 0.61 9.75
N THR A 90 -2.11 -0.64 10.00
CA THR A 90 -3.18 -1.35 9.28
C THR A 90 -4.54 -0.69 9.50
N LYS A 91 -4.86 -0.30 10.72
CA LYS A 91 -6.15 0.34 11.05
C LYS A 91 -6.34 1.69 10.39
N LEU A 92 -5.28 2.50 10.29
CA LEU A 92 -5.32 3.78 9.58
C LEU A 92 -5.60 3.57 8.09
N HIS A 93 -4.93 2.61 7.46
CA HIS A 93 -5.21 2.24 6.08
C HIS A 93 -6.67 1.81 5.88
N LEU A 94 -7.17 0.88 6.68
CA LEU A 94 -8.56 0.39 6.57
C LEU A 94 -9.58 1.50 6.81
N LYS A 95 -9.34 2.42 7.76
CA LYS A 95 -10.16 3.62 7.95
C LYS A 95 -10.14 4.53 6.71
N ARG A 96 -8.98 4.73 6.09
CA ARG A 96 -8.86 5.52 4.85
C ARG A 96 -9.67 4.92 3.71
N LEU A 97 -9.69 3.60 3.57
CA LEU A 97 -10.47 2.90 2.55
C LEU A 97 -11.98 3.11 2.71
N VAL A 98 -12.52 3.10 3.92
CA VAL A 98 -13.97 3.31 4.13
C VAL A 98 -14.41 4.77 3.89
N GLY A 99 -13.47 5.72 3.84
CA GLY A 99 -13.71 7.10 3.48
C GLY A 99 -14.77 7.78 4.36
N LYS A 100 -15.87 8.26 3.75
CA LYS A 100 -16.95 8.96 4.45
C LYS A 100 -18.09 8.03 4.96
N HIS A 101 -17.92 6.72 4.87
CA HIS A 101 -18.92 5.78 5.38
C HIS A 101 -19.05 5.90 6.92
N ALA A 102 -20.25 5.61 7.46
CA ALA A 102 -20.51 5.70 8.91
C ALA A 102 -19.52 4.88 9.76
N LEU A 103 -19.01 3.78 9.23
CA LEU A 103 -17.97 2.94 9.85
C LEU A 103 -16.69 3.72 10.19
N ALA A 104 -16.35 4.78 9.43
CA ALA A 104 -15.15 5.58 9.69
C ALA A 104 -15.16 6.25 11.06
N ALA A 105 -16.32 6.68 11.54
CA ALA A 105 -16.44 7.30 12.86
C ALA A 105 -16.23 6.29 13.99
N GLU A 106 -16.74 5.05 13.85
CA GLU A 106 -16.49 3.95 14.79
C GLU A 106 -14.99 3.61 14.83
N MET A 107 -14.36 3.46 13.65
CA MET A 107 -12.94 3.17 13.53
C MET A 107 -12.07 4.28 14.14
N ASP A 108 -12.45 5.54 13.96
CA ASP A 108 -11.72 6.67 14.51
C ASP A 108 -11.67 6.64 16.05
N GLN A 109 -12.78 6.33 16.70
CA GLN A 109 -12.82 6.21 18.17
C GLN A 109 -11.83 5.16 18.69
N VAL A 110 -11.71 4.01 18.00
CA VAL A 110 -10.77 2.94 18.37
C VAL A 110 -9.33 3.39 18.14
N ILE A 111 -9.03 4.03 17.00
CA ILE A 111 -7.71 4.57 16.68
C ILE A 111 -7.29 5.62 17.73
N GLN A 112 -8.19 6.55 18.08
CA GLN A 112 -7.91 7.56 19.10
C GLN A 112 -7.67 6.96 20.50
N ALA A 113 -8.35 5.87 20.84
CA ALA A 113 -8.06 5.13 22.07
C ALA A 113 -6.63 4.52 22.02
N GLN A 114 -6.26 3.87 20.93
CA GLN A 114 -4.91 3.31 20.78
C GLN A 114 -3.80 4.35 20.86
N PHE A 115 -3.97 5.54 20.28
CA PHE A 115 -3.03 6.64 20.44
C PHE A 115 -2.80 6.98 21.91
N ARG A 116 -3.87 7.10 22.69
CA ARG A 116 -3.78 7.41 24.14
C ARG A 116 -3.15 6.28 24.94
N ASP A 117 -3.60 5.05 24.69
CA ASP A 117 -3.21 3.87 25.48
C ASP A 117 -1.72 3.51 25.32
N HIS A 118 -1.15 3.77 24.13
CA HIS A 118 0.26 3.50 23.81
C HIS A 118 1.14 4.75 23.82
N GLY A 119 0.59 5.96 23.99
CA GLY A 119 1.35 7.20 23.96
C GLY A 119 1.92 7.53 22.57
N PHE A 120 1.26 7.09 21.51
CA PHE A 120 1.70 7.35 20.15
C PHE A 120 1.31 8.76 19.68
N SER A 121 2.16 9.41 18.84
CA SER A 121 1.85 10.68 18.20
C SER A 121 0.92 10.47 16.99
N PRO A 122 -0.26 11.10 16.96
CA PRO A 122 -1.13 11.07 15.79
C PRO A 122 -0.45 11.60 14.52
N GLU A 123 0.35 12.67 14.63
CA GLU A 123 1.05 13.31 13.50
C GLU A 123 2.07 12.36 12.87
N GLN A 124 2.83 11.63 13.70
CA GLN A 124 3.76 10.63 13.25
C GLN A 124 3.06 9.52 12.46
N PHE A 125 1.94 9.02 12.99
CA PHE A 125 1.16 7.97 12.32
C PHE A 125 0.40 8.47 11.09
N GLU A 126 0.02 9.74 11.02
CA GLU A 126 -0.49 10.33 9.78
C GLU A 126 0.57 10.30 8.68
N ARG A 127 1.82 10.64 8.99
CA ARG A 127 2.94 10.52 8.06
C ARG A 127 3.10 9.07 7.58
N LEU A 128 3.05 8.10 8.48
CA LEU A 128 3.15 6.68 8.14
C LEU A 128 1.99 6.21 7.25
N ASP A 129 0.78 6.72 7.48
CA ASP A 129 -0.37 6.40 6.61
C ASP A 129 -0.20 6.96 5.20
N ARG A 130 0.45 8.13 5.03
CA ARG A 130 0.78 8.66 3.69
C ARG A 130 1.82 7.79 2.97
N ILE A 131 2.83 7.29 3.68
CA ILE A 131 3.79 6.34 3.11
C ILE A 131 3.08 5.04 2.73
N THR A 132 2.20 4.54 3.59
CA THR A 132 1.39 3.34 3.34
C THR A 132 0.50 3.53 2.12
N ASP A 133 -0.18 4.69 1.98
CA ASP A 133 -1.03 5.03 0.83
C ASP A 133 -0.23 5.02 -0.49
N LEU A 134 0.99 5.56 -0.49
CA LEU A 134 1.85 5.54 -1.67
C LEU A 134 2.23 4.12 -2.06
N CYS A 135 2.70 3.31 -1.09
CA CYS A 135 3.12 1.93 -1.32
C CYS A 135 1.96 1.07 -1.83
N ASP A 136 0.78 1.19 -1.20
CA ASP A 136 -0.45 0.51 -1.59
C ASP A 136 -0.87 0.88 -3.01
N ARG A 137 -0.96 2.17 -3.34
CA ARG A 137 -1.36 2.63 -4.68
C ARG A 137 -0.42 2.16 -5.77
N ILE A 138 0.90 2.21 -5.54
CA ILE A 138 1.87 1.69 -6.49
C ILE A 138 1.64 0.19 -6.72
N ALA A 139 1.53 -0.59 -5.63
CA ALA A 139 1.34 -2.03 -5.71
C ALA A 139 0.00 -2.41 -6.36
N LEU A 140 -1.09 -1.72 -6.00
CA LEU A 140 -2.41 -1.94 -6.59
C LEU A 140 -2.42 -1.65 -8.10
N LYS A 141 -1.85 -0.52 -8.52
CA LYS A 141 -1.76 -0.15 -9.94
C LYS A 141 -0.92 -1.14 -10.72
N PHE A 142 0.18 -1.64 -10.14
CA PHE A 142 0.99 -2.70 -10.75
C PHE A 142 0.17 -3.98 -10.94
N CYS A 143 -0.58 -4.42 -9.94
CA CYS A 143 -1.40 -5.63 -10.01
C CYS A 143 -2.55 -5.50 -11.01
N LEU A 144 -3.24 -4.35 -11.04
CA LEU A 144 -4.30 -4.04 -11.99
C LEU A 144 -3.78 -3.79 -13.40
N GLU A 145 -2.50 -3.45 -13.52
CA GLU A 145 -1.89 -3.02 -14.80
C GLU A 145 -2.61 -1.83 -15.44
N GLU A 146 -3.08 -0.93 -14.61
CA GLU A 146 -3.48 0.36 -15.12
C GLU A 146 -2.21 1.11 -15.53
N SER A 147 -2.04 1.36 -16.84
CA SER A 147 -1.05 2.34 -17.31
C SER A 147 -1.37 3.63 -16.58
N ALA A 148 -0.55 3.97 -15.60
CA ALA A 148 -1.02 4.95 -14.68
C ALA A 148 0.11 5.85 -14.25
N THR A 149 -0.20 7.09 -14.32
CA THR A 149 0.35 8.09 -13.43
C THR A 149 -0.50 8.11 -12.16
N GLY A 150 0.12 8.06 -11.02
CA GLY A 150 -0.51 8.29 -9.73
C GLY A 150 0.35 9.23 -8.93
N ASN A 151 -0.22 9.78 -7.88
CA ASN A 151 0.53 10.58 -6.93
C ASN A 151 -0.09 10.50 -5.54
N VAL A 152 0.76 10.72 -4.52
CA VAL A 152 0.36 10.86 -3.12
C VAL A 152 1.14 12.03 -2.52
N VAL A 153 0.48 12.81 -1.69
CA VAL A 153 1.13 13.82 -0.86
C VAL A 153 1.67 13.11 0.38
N VAL A 154 2.96 13.25 0.61
CA VAL A 154 3.66 12.67 1.77
C VAL A 154 4.34 13.79 2.58
N TYR A 155 4.72 13.49 3.80
CA TYR A 155 5.54 14.36 4.65
C TYR A 155 6.96 13.79 4.66
N PRO A 156 7.95 14.44 4.00
CA PRO A 156 9.31 13.90 3.87
C PRO A 156 10.05 13.79 5.20
N GLU A 157 9.86 14.79 6.08
CA GLU A 157 10.56 14.92 7.34
C GLU A 157 9.62 14.73 8.54
N ASP A 158 10.11 14.09 9.60
CA ASP A 158 9.33 13.90 10.84
C ASP A 158 9.11 15.20 11.61
N SER A 159 10.06 16.14 11.51
CA SER A 159 10.08 17.40 12.27
C SER A 159 9.51 18.59 11.50
N SER A 160 9.19 18.43 10.22
CA SER A 160 8.71 19.51 9.38
C SER A 160 7.34 19.16 8.77
N PRO A 161 6.36 20.08 8.82
CA PRO A 161 5.06 19.88 8.20
C PRO A 161 5.08 20.07 6.67
N GLY A 162 6.26 20.05 6.05
CA GLY A 162 6.40 20.20 4.60
C GLY A 162 5.72 19.06 3.85
N GLU A 163 4.83 19.41 2.93
CA GLU A 163 4.18 18.46 2.04
C GLU A 163 4.96 18.31 0.74
N THR A 164 5.17 17.06 0.30
CA THR A 164 5.77 16.75 -0.98
C THR A 164 4.88 15.81 -1.76
N LYS A 165 4.59 16.16 -3.00
CA LYS A 165 3.84 15.32 -3.91
C LYS A 165 4.78 14.33 -4.58
N VAL A 166 4.71 13.08 -4.19
CA VAL A 166 5.40 11.97 -4.85
C VAL A 166 4.51 11.42 -5.96
N SER A 167 5.02 11.44 -7.18
CA SER A 167 4.35 10.92 -8.38
C SER A 167 4.97 9.59 -8.79
N PHE A 168 4.19 8.71 -9.39
CA PHE A 168 4.70 7.49 -9.98
C PHE A 168 4.07 7.22 -11.35
N THR A 169 4.83 6.51 -12.17
CA THR A 169 4.41 6.04 -13.49
C THR A 169 4.63 4.53 -13.57
N LEU A 170 3.74 3.82 -14.25
CA LEU A 170 3.88 2.39 -14.50
C LEU A 170 3.91 2.14 -16.00
N GLN A 171 4.94 1.47 -16.48
CA GLN A 171 5.07 1.06 -17.87
C GLN A 171 5.83 -0.27 -17.99
N ASN A 172 5.21 -1.29 -18.56
CA ASN A 172 5.86 -2.58 -18.87
C ASN A 172 6.60 -3.23 -17.69
N GLY A 173 6.00 -3.21 -16.49
CA GLY A 173 6.61 -3.76 -15.27
C GLY A 173 7.60 -2.82 -14.58
N THR A 174 7.95 -1.69 -15.19
CA THR A 174 8.80 -0.66 -14.58
C THR A 174 7.95 0.39 -13.89
N ILE A 175 8.31 0.70 -12.65
CA ILE A 175 7.69 1.73 -11.80
C ILE A 175 8.70 2.86 -11.66
N GLY A 176 8.44 3.98 -12.32
CA GLY A 176 9.19 5.22 -12.13
C GLY A 176 8.58 6.06 -11.02
N VAL A 177 9.39 6.58 -10.09
CA VAL A 177 8.93 7.41 -8.96
C VAL A 177 9.72 8.72 -8.90
N GLU A 178 9.03 9.85 -8.66
CA GLU A 178 9.63 11.18 -8.54
C GLU A 178 8.79 12.11 -7.62
N PRO A 179 9.42 12.84 -6.67
CA PRO A 179 10.78 12.68 -6.22
C PRO A 179 11.05 11.29 -5.61
N TRP A 180 12.31 10.86 -5.63
CA TRP A 180 12.70 9.51 -5.23
C TRP A 180 12.79 9.38 -3.70
N PRO A 181 11.95 8.59 -3.04
CA PRO A 181 11.93 8.51 -1.57
C PRO A 181 12.67 7.30 -1.00
N PHE A 182 13.30 6.46 -1.84
CA PHE A 182 13.84 5.17 -1.41
C PHE A 182 15.35 5.23 -1.16
N SER A 183 15.83 4.37 -0.26
CA SER A 183 17.22 4.26 0.20
C SER A 183 18.16 3.59 -0.81
N VAL A 184 17.64 3.08 -1.91
CA VAL A 184 18.38 2.41 -2.99
C VAL A 184 18.24 3.20 -4.29
N GLU A 185 19.21 3.09 -5.21
CA GLU A 185 19.12 3.79 -6.50
C GLU A 185 18.10 3.16 -7.45
N LYS A 186 17.97 1.84 -7.39
CA LYS A 186 16.96 1.03 -8.09
C LYS A 186 16.69 -0.24 -7.34
N TYR A 187 15.59 -0.88 -7.61
CA TYR A 187 15.25 -2.16 -6.99
C TYR A 187 14.50 -3.06 -7.97
N SER A 188 14.87 -4.35 -7.99
CA SER A 188 14.19 -5.36 -8.79
C SER A 188 13.60 -6.43 -7.89
N THR A 189 12.35 -6.78 -8.15
CA THR A 189 11.62 -7.85 -7.44
C THR A 189 10.61 -8.47 -8.41
N PHE A 190 9.67 -9.22 -7.88
CA PHE A 190 8.60 -9.83 -8.66
C PHE A 190 7.31 -9.92 -7.84
N VAL A 191 6.21 -10.12 -8.53
CA VAL A 191 4.90 -10.48 -7.98
C VAL A 191 4.52 -11.84 -8.55
N ILE A 192 3.99 -12.73 -7.73
CA ILE A 192 3.45 -14.00 -8.16
C ILE A 192 1.96 -13.83 -8.45
N GLY A 193 1.59 -14.04 -9.70
CA GLY A 193 0.20 -14.16 -10.11
C GLY A 193 -0.12 -15.60 -10.51
N TYR A 194 -1.34 -15.82 -10.96
CA TYR A 194 -1.78 -17.10 -11.52
C TYR A 194 -2.48 -16.86 -12.85
N ALA A 195 -2.39 -17.84 -13.76
CA ALA A 195 -3.10 -17.78 -15.01
C ALA A 195 -4.61 -17.70 -14.76
N GLN A 196 -5.27 -16.69 -15.37
CA GLN A 196 -6.68 -16.42 -15.10
C GLN A 196 -7.61 -17.56 -15.55
N ALA A 197 -7.24 -18.28 -16.62
CA ALA A 197 -8.13 -19.29 -17.23
C ALA A 197 -8.45 -20.48 -16.33
N GLY A 198 -7.58 -20.81 -15.38
CA GLY A 198 -7.77 -21.95 -14.47
C GLY A 198 -8.03 -21.56 -13.02
N TYR A 199 -7.89 -20.28 -12.68
CA TYR A 199 -8.02 -19.81 -11.31
C TYR A 199 -9.49 -19.77 -10.86
N PRO A 200 -9.85 -20.19 -9.63
CA PRO A 200 -8.96 -20.69 -8.56
C PRO A 200 -8.74 -22.21 -8.55
N GLU A 201 -9.33 -22.97 -9.47
CA GLU A 201 -9.28 -24.45 -9.50
C GLU A 201 -7.88 -24.95 -9.88
N THR A 202 -7.15 -24.21 -10.73
CA THR A 202 -5.77 -24.49 -11.11
C THR A 202 -4.91 -23.28 -10.76
N LEU A 203 -3.79 -23.52 -10.08
CA LEU A 203 -2.85 -22.49 -9.66
C LEU A 203 -1.59 -22.52 -10.54
N ASP A 204 -1.72 -22.17 -11.81
CA ASP A 204 -0.58 -22.07 -12.73
C ASP A 204 0.16 -20.75 -12.48
N PRO A 205 1.36 -20.76 -11.85
CA PRO A 205 2.03 -19.53 -11.43
C PRO A 205 2.59 -18.74 -12.61
N VAL A 206 2.45 -17.43 -12.51
CA VAL A 206 3.02 -16.46 -13.46
C VAL A 206 3.89 -15.48 -12.68
N ILE A 207 5.17 -15.38 -13.05
CA ILE A 207 6.09 -14.43 -12.44
C ILE A 207 6.00 -13.09 -13.18
N LEU A 208 5.65 -12.05 -12.45
CA LEU A 208 5.55 -10.68 -12.95
C LEU A 208 6.75 -9.88 -12.43
N PRO A 209 7.78 -9.62 -13.26
CA PRO A 209 8.94 -8.83 -12.83
C PRO A 209 8.53 -7.39 -12.54
N VAL A 210 9.12 -6.82 -11.49
CA VAL A 210 8.94 -5.44 -11.05
C VAL A 210 10.30 -4.77 -11.04
N GLU A 211 10.44 -3.67 -11.76
CA GLU A 211 11.57 -2.76 -11.65
C GLU A 211 11.13 -1.43 -11.06
N LEU A 212 11.77 -1.01 -9.98
CA LEU A 212 11.56 0.29 -9.34
C LEU A 212 12.76 1.18 -9.65
N VAL A 213 12.52 2.33 -10.27
CA VAL A 213 13.55 3.26 -10.72
C VAL A 213 13.14 4.70 -10.44
N ARG A 214 14.11 5.60 -10.34
CA ARG A 214 13.84 7.03 -10.36
C ARG A 214 13.25 7.40 -11.73
N ALA A 215 12.09 8.05 -11.73
CA ALA A 215 11.56 8.58 -12.97
C ALA A 215 12.48 9.71 -13.51
N PRO A 216 12.62 9.87 -14.83
CA PRO A 216 13.34 11.02 -15.37
C PRO A 216 12.61 12.30 -14.93
N ASP A 217 13.40 13.32 -14.56
CA ASP A 217 12.86 14.63 -14.18
C ASP A 217 11.93 15.15 -15.29
N SER A 218 10.65 15.31 -14.94
CA SER A 218 9.66 15.92 -15.85
C SER A 218 9.87 17.43 -16.04
N GLY A 219 10.98 17.98 -15.50
CA GLY A 219 11.36 19.38 -15.49
C GLY A 219 12.31 19.83 -16.62
N GLY A 220 12.51 19.02 -17.65
CA GLY A 220 13.23 19.48 -18.86
C GLY A 220 12.43 20.53 -19.62
N HIS A 221 12.43 21.77 -19.16
CA HIS A 221 12.17 22.91 -20.05
C HIS A 221 13.26 22.89 -21.13
N LEU A 222 12.85 22.52 -22.34
CA LEU A 222 13.60 22.85 -23.56
C LEU A 222 13.94 24.34 -23.49
N ARG A 223 15.25 24.60 -23.33
CA ARG A 223 15.81 25.94 -23.60
C ARG A 223 16.00 26.11 -25.09
#